data_0d5d8db7adaa2029572a451aca552f85
#
_entry.id   0d5d8db7adaa2029572a451aca552f85
#
_cell.length_a   1.000
_cell.length_b   1.000
_cell.length_c   1.000
_cell.angle_alpha   90.00
_cell.angle_beta   90.00
_cell.angle_gamma   90.00
#
_symmetry.space_group_name_H-M   'P 1'
#
loop_
_entity.id
_entity.type
_entity.pdbx_description
1 polymer ?
#
loop_
_entity_poly.entity_id
_entity_poly.type
_entity_poly.pdbx_seq_one_letter_code
_entity_poly.pdbx_strand_id
1 'polypeptide(L)'
;MEIDKIYNEDCLVGMKAIPDKSIDCIICDLPYGVLNRQNKSAQWDNIIPFEPLWEQYERVIKDNGAIVLFAQGMFTAQLMMSNPKMWRYNLIWKKGNMVSGFLDAKRKPLRNHEDIVVFYRNLPTYNPQMTYGVPNHKKGGGNHKFTQRCYGKMKDTPTIITNEKYPISVLDFNREKECYHPTQKPVELIRWLVRTYTNEGDLVLDNCMGSGTTAVACIK
;
A
#
# COMPACT_ATOMS: atom_id res chain seq x y z
N MET A 1 1.92 23.93 -6.93
CA MET A 1 2.02 23.49 -5.51
C MET A 1 3.50 23.35 -5.19
N GLU A 2 3.96 23.81 -4.03
CA GLU A 2 5.37 23.68 -3.62
C GLU A 2 5.60 22.26 -3.07
N ILE A 3 6.81 21.73 -3.31
CA ILE A 3 7.23 20.40 -2.81
C ILE A 3 7.61 20.54 -1.32
N ASP A 4 7.58 19.44 -0.58
CA ASP A 4 7.91 19.36 0.85
C ASP A 4 7.07 20.27 1.75
N LYS A 5 5.83 20.51 1.34
CA LYS A 5 4.86 21.28 2.10
C LYS A 5 3.62 20.48 2.45
N ILE A 6 3.06 20.81 3.60
CA ILE A 6 1.77 20.32 4.08
C ILE A 6 0.72 21.38 3.75
N TYR A 7 -0.36 20.96 3.10
CA TYR A 7 -1.51 21.79 2.75
C TYR A 7 -2.72 21.31 3.55
N ASN A 8 -3.34 22.22 4.30
CA ASN A 8 -4.55 21.92 5.07
C ASN A 8 -5.77 22.43 4.29
N GLU A 9 -6.19 21.61 3.32
CA GLU A 9 -7.32 21.92 2.44
C GLU A 9 -8.02 20.62 1.98
N ASP A 10 -9.17 20.73 1.33
CA ASP A 10 -9.80 19.59 0.69
C ASP A 10 -8.88 19.01 -0.39
N CYS A 11 -8.62 17.71 -0.31
CA CYS A 11 -7.63 17.08 -1.20
C CYS A 11 -8.04 17.10 -2.68
N LEU A 12 -9.34 17.07 -3.00
CA LEU A 12 -9.84 17.15 -4.38
C LEU A 12 -9.65 18.58 -4.95
N VAL A 13 -9.63 19.59 -4.07
CA VAL A 13 -9.31 20.99 -4.46
C VAL A 13 -7.80 21.14 -4.60
N GLY A 14 -7.03 20.73 -3.60
CA GLY A 14 -5.57 20.85 -3.58
C GLY A 14 -4.90 20.12 -4.74
N MET A 15 -5.33 18.92 -5.04
CA MET A 15 -4.77 18.14 -6.15
C MET A 15 -4.89 18.84 -7.52
N LYS A 16 -5.88 19.72 -7.74
CA LYS A 16 -6.01 20.48 -9.00
C LYS A 16 -4.80 21.39 -9.29
N ALA A 17 -4.06 21.79 -8.24
CA ALA A 17 -2.85 22.60 -8.39
C ALA A 17 -1.59 21.77 -8.69
N ILE A 18 -1.68 20.44 -8.67
CA ILE A 18 -0.56 19.54 -9.01
C ILE A 18 -0.51 19.41 -10.53
N PRO A 19 0.66 19.57 -11.18
CA PRO A 19 0.81 19.36 -12.62
C PRO A 19 0.47 17.93 -13.04
N ASP A 20 -0.03 17.76 -14.26
CA ASP A 20 -0.28 16.45 -14.84
C ASP A 20 1.01 15.64 -14.92
N LYS A 21 0.92 14.32 -14.67
CA LYS A 21 2.04 13.38 -14.80
C LYS A 21 3.31 13.78 -14.05
N SER A 22 3.15 14.42 -12.87
CA SER A 22 4.28 14.90 -12.08
C SER A 22 4.61 14.02 -10.88
N ILE A 23 3.69 13.18 -10.42
CA ILE A 23 3.84 12.34 -9.22
C ILE A 23 4.34 10.94 -9.60
N ASP A 24 5.38 10.46 -8.92
CA ASP A 24 5.94 9.13 -9.13
C ASP A 24 5.19 8.05 -8.34
N CYS A 25 4.77 8.37 -7.13
CA CYS A 25 4.02 7.43 -6.29
C CYS A 25 2.98 8.15 -5.44
N ILE A 26 1.80 7.54 -5.29
CA ILE A 26 0.79 7.95 -4.33
C ILE A 26 0.75 6.89 -3.23
N ILE A 27 0.96 7.29 -1.97
CA ILE A 27 0.81 6.41 -0.79
C ILE A 27 -0.16 7.10 0.15
N CYS A 28 -1.33 6.51 0.37
CA CYS A 28 -2.38 7.18 1.13
C CYS A 28 -3.22 6.22 1.98
N ASP A 29 -3.55 6.67 3.19
CA ASP A 29 -4.53 6.04 4.07
C ASP A 29 -5.86 6.80 3.97
N LEU A 30 -6.68 6.40 3.00
CA LEU A 30 -7.98 7.04 2.76
C LEU A 30 -8.94 6.86 3.95
N PRO A 31 -9.90 7.76 4.17
CA PRO A 31 -10.97 7.52 5.14
C PRO A 31 -11.90 6.40 4.66
N TYR A 32 -12.20 5.44 5.56
CA TYR A 32 -12.98 4.24 5.23
C TYR A 32 -14.49 4.38 5.49
N GLY A 33 -14.93 5.48 6.15
CA GLY A 33 -16.33 5.71 6.51
C GLY A 33 -16.87 4.74 7.57
N VAL A 34 -16.01 4.26 8.47
CA VAL A 34 -16.36 3.27 9.50
C VAL A 34 -16.48 3.91 10.88
N LEU A 35 -15.60 4.83 11.22
CA LEU A 35 -15.51 5.45 12.53
C LEU A 35 -16.59 6.51 12.75
N ASN A 36 -16.97 7.24 11.72
CA ASN A 36 -18.00 8.29 11.78
C ASN A 36 -19.39 7.75 12.13
N ARG A 37 -19.68 6.47 11.84
CA ARG A 37 -20.95 5.82 12.16
C ARG A 37 -21.17 5.64 13.66
N GLN A 38 -20.10 5.54 14.44
CA GLN A 38 -20.15 5.23 15.87
C GLN A 38 -19.66 6.40 16.74
N ASN A 39 -18.95 7.37 16.16
CA ASN A 39 -18.34 8.45 16.92
C ASN A 39 -18.48 9.79 16.20
N LYS A 40 -19.25 10.71 16.78
CA LYS A 40 -19.44 12.07 16.23
C LYS A 40 -18.14 12.89 16.15
N SER A 41 -17.11 12.55 16.92
CA SER A 41 -15.80 13.21 16.85
C SER A 41 -14.93 12.71 15.69
N ALA A 42 -15.32 11.66 14.99
CA ALA A 42 -14.62 11.13 13.82
C ALA A 42 -15.28 11.55 12.49
N GLN A 43 -15.77 12.79 12.40
CA GLN A 43 -16.43 13.32 11.18
C GLN A 43 -15.49 13.37 9.98
N TRP A 44 -14.19 13.37 10.20
CA TRP A 44 -13.17 13.31 9.15
C TRP A 44 -13.16 11.96 8.39
N ASP A 45 -13.71 10.88 8.97
CA ASP A 45 -13.73 9.55 8.37
C ASP A 45 -14.92 9.40 7.38
N ASN A 46 -15.01 10.29 6.41
CA ASN A 46 -15.97 10.21 5.32
C ASN A 46 -15.28 9.73 4.04
N ILE A 47 -15.86 8.72 3.39
CA ILE A 47 -15.32 8.19 2.12
C ILE A 47 -15.27 9.32 1.10
N ILE A 48 -14.08 9.55 0.55
CA ILE A 48 -13.89 10.46 -0.59
C ILE A 48 -14.56 9.82 -1.82
N PRO A 49 -15.41 10.55 -2.56
CA PRO A 49 -16.02 10.00 -3.76
C PRO A 49 -14.99 9.48 -4.75
N PHE A 50 -15.12 8.22 -5.16
CA PHE A 50 -14.09 7.55 -5.98
C PHE A 50 -13.93 8.18 -7.36
N GLU A 51 -15.01 8.59 -8.01
CA GLU A 51 -14.97 9.14 -9.36
C GLU A 51 -14.05 10.39 -9.44
N PRO A 52 -14.27 11.49 -8.69
CA PRO A 52 -13.36 12.63 -8.71
C PRO A 52 -11.98 12.33 -8.13
N LEU A 53 -11.86 11.36 -7.21
CA LEU A 53 -10.55 10.93 -6.70
C LEU A 53 -9.71 10.30 -7.81
N TRP A 54 -10.29 9.36 -8.57
CA TRP A 54 -9.60 8.71 -9.68
C TRP A 54 -9.29 9.68 -10.83
N GLU A 55 -10.19 10.63 -11.11
CA GLU A 55 -9.91 11.70 -12.07
C GLU A 55 -8.59 12.42 -11.72
N GLN A 56 -8.41 12.83 -10.45
CA GLN A 56 -7.19 13.49 -10.04
C GLN A 56 -5.99 12.53 -9.98
N TYR A 57 -6.14 11.34 -9.44
CA TYR A 57 -5.06 10.36 -9.36
C TYR A 57 -4.51 9.99 -10.74
N GLU A 58 -5.38 9.67 -11.71
CA GLU A 58 -4.97 9.31 -13.07
C GLU A 58 -4.36 10.49 -13.84
N ARG A 59 -4.74 11.72 -13.49
CA ARG A 59 -4.17 12.93 -14.06
C ARG A 59 -2.76 13.20 -13.54
N VAL A 60 -2.57 13.16 -12.22
CA VAL A 60 -1.29 13.58 -11.60
C VAL A 60 -0.23 12.49 -11.62
N ILE A 61 -0.62 11.20 -11.56
CA ILE A 61 0.33 10.09 -11.54
C ILE A 61 1.02 9.93 -12.90
N LYS A 62 2.33 9.70 -12.90
CA LYS A 62 3.09 9.32 -14.10
C LYS A 62 2.60 7.99 -14.66
N ASP A 63 2.83 7.72 -15.94
CA ASP A 63 2.34 6.50 -16.60
C ASP A 63 2.93 5.21 -16.01
N ASN A 64 4.13 5.30 -15.45
CA ASN A 64 4.84 4.25 -14.71
C ASN A 64 4.85 4.50 -13.20
N GLY A 65 3.94 5.30 -12.67
CA GLY A 65 3.79 5.54 -11.24
C GLY A 65 2.91 4.49 -10.56
N ALA A 66 3.13 4.27 -9.27
CA ALA A 66 2.34 3.39 -8.43
C ALA A 66 1.36 4.18 -7.54
N ILE A 67 0.17 3.62 -7.31
CA ILE A 67 -0.80 4.13 -6.35
C ILE A 67 -1.03 3.03 -5.31
N VAL A 68 -0.71 3.32 -4.06
CA VAL A 68 -0.68 2.37 -2.94
C VAL A 68 -1.61 2.88 -1.86
N LEU A 69 -2.76 2.24 -1.69
CA LEU A 69 -3.83 2.71 -0.84
C LEU A 69 -4.13 1.71 0.28
N PHE A 70 -4.17 2.18 1.52
CA PHE A 70 -4.62 1.37 2.64
C PHE A 70 -6.12 1.18 2.58
N ALA A 71 -6.58 0.00 3.00
CA ALA A 71 -7.99 -0.35 2.98
C ALA A 71 -8.31 -1.45 4.01
N GLN A 72 -9.60 -1.61 4.31
CA GLN A 72 -10.04 -2.64 5.22
C GLN A 72 -11.48 -3.08 4.94
N GLY A 73 -11.70 -4.39 4.95
CA GLY A 73 -13.04 -4.98 4.88
C GLY A 73 -13.81 -4.63 3.60
N MET A 74 -15.04 -4.15 3.72
CA MET A 74 -15.87 -3.80 2.55
C MET A 74 -15.27 -2.65 1.74
N PHE A 75 -14.58 -1.71 2.40
CA PHE A 75 -13.90 -0.60 1.70
C PHE A 75 -12.83 -1.13 0.75
N THR A 76 -12.11 -2.22 1.09
CA THR A 76 -11.15 -2.86 0.18
C THR A 76 -11.82 -3.29 -1.12
N ALA A 77 -12.97 -3.97 -1.03
CA ALA A 77 -13.72 -4.41 -2.21
C ALA A 77 -14.23 -3.23 -3.06
N GLN A 78 -14.78 -2.21 -2.40
CA GLN A 78 -15.25 -0.99 -3.08
C GLN A 78 -14.09 -0.28 -3.79
N LEU A 79 -12.94 -0.15 -3.14
CA LEU A 79 -11.75 0.49 -3.70
C LEU A 79 -11.22 -0.28 -4.91
N MET A 80 -11.13 -1.61 -4.84
CA MET A 80 -10.70 -2.45 -5.98
C MET A 80 -11.66 -2.32 -7.16
N MET A 81 -12.97 -2.34 -6.88
CA MET A 81 -14.00 -2.23 -7.91
C MET A 81 -14.16 -0.80 -8.47
N SER A 82 -13.68 0.22 -7.77
CA SER A 82 -13.73 1.59 -8.26
C SER A 82 -12.78 1.85 -9.44
N ASN A 83 -11.68 1.08 -9.55
CA ASN A 83 -10.79 1.12 -10.73
C ASN A 83 -10.16 -0.26 -11.04
N PRO A 84 -10.94 -1.23 -11.51
CA PRO A 84 -10.47 -2.59 -11.77
C PRO A 84 -9.45 -2.65 -12.92
N LYS A 85 -9.41 -1.63 -13.79
CA LYS A 85 -8.44 -1.56 -14.90
C LYS A 85 -7.02 -1.29 -14.41
N MET A 86 -6.88 -0.51 -13.34
CA MET A 86 -5.59 -0.18 -12.75
C MET A 86 -5.21 -1.10 -11.59
N TRP A 87 -6.18 -1.76 -10.93
CA TRP A 87 -5.89 -2.70 -9.86
C TRP A 87 -4.99 -3.84 -10.33
N ARG A 88 -4.01 -4.21 -9.48
CA ARG A 88 -3.03 -5.26 -9.80
C ARG A 88 -2.96 -6.36 -8.76
N TYR A 89 -2.73 -6.00 -7.50
CA TYR A 89 -2.63 -6.95 -6.39
C TYR A 89 -2.82 -6.24 -5.05
N ASN A 90 -2.97 -7.05 -4.01
CA ASN A 90 -2.99 -6.58 -2.64
C ASN A 90 -1.79 -7.11 -1.87
N LEU A 91 -1.27 -6.26 -0.98
CA LEU A 91 -0.40 -6.65 0.11
C LEU A 91 -1.23 -6.67 1.40
N ILE A 92 -0.81 -7.44 2.38
CA ILE A 92 -1.42 -7.52 3.70
C ILE A 92 -0.44 -6.96 4.72
N TRP A 93 -0.82 -5.89 5.39
CA TRP A 93 -0.10 -5.44 6.57
C TRP A 93 -0.59 -6.22 7.79
N LYS A 94 0.24 -7.13 8.29
CA LYS A 94 0.05 -7.81 9.57
C LYS A 94 0.62 -6.95 10.69
N LYS A 95 -0.22 -6.65 11.70
CA LYS A 95 0.08 -5.70 12.80
C LYS A 95 0.87 -6.32 13.96
N GLY A 96 1.78 -7.26 13.68
CA GLY A 96 2.45 -8.03 14.71
C GLY A 96 1.43 -8.75 15.61
N ASN A 97 1.54 -8.53 16.92
CA ASN A 97 0.63 -9.11 17.92
C ASN A 97 -0.58 -8.22 18.26
N MET A 98 -0.71 -7.05 17.61
CA MET A 98 -1.83 -6.15 17.88
C MET A 98 -3.09 -6.60 17.14
N VAL A 99 -4.20 -6.54 17.86
CA VAL A 99 -5.51 -6.93 17.33
C VAL A 99 -6.52 -5.79 17.49
N SER A 100 -7.56 -5.82 16.67
CA SER A 100 -8.72 -4.92 16.75
C SER A 100 -10.03 -5.71 16.72
N GLY A 101 -11.13 -5.06 17.11
CA GLY A 101 -12.45 -5.68 17.12
C GLY A 101 -12.72 -6.50 18.40
N PHE A 102 -12.07 -6.20 19.52
CA PHE A 102 -12.19 -6.93 20.79
C PHE A 102 -13.62 -6.96 21.34
N LEU A 103 -14.46 -5.96 21.05
CA LEU A 103 -15.88 -5.94 21.44
C LEU A 103 -16.69 -7.08 20.78
N ASP A 104 -16.22 -7.57 19.63
CA ASP A 104 -16.88 -8.65 18.89
C ASP A 104 -16.17 -10.00 19.06
N ALA A 105 -15.22 -10.14 19.97
CA ALA A 105 -14.37 -11.32 20.12
C ALA A 105 -15.14 -12.64 20.32
N LYS A 106 -16.36 -12.58 20.87
CA LYS A 106 -17.26 -13.72 21.06
C LYS A 106 -18.09 -14.07 19.81
N ARG A 107 -18.03 -13.24 18.74
CA ARG A 107 -18.86 -13.38 17.54
C ARG A 107 -18.08 -13.60 16.27
N LYS A 108 -16.83 -13.11 16.22
CA LYS A 108 -15.94 -13.24 15.08
C LYS A 108 -14.47 -13.19 15.51
N PRO A 109 -13.55 -13.73 14.70
CA PRO A 109 -12.11 -13.60 14.95
C PRO A 109 -11.66 -12.14 15.07
N LEU A 110 -10.69 -11.90 15.95
CA LEU A 110 -10.03 -10.61 16.07
C LEU A 110 -9.22 -10.31 14.81
N ARG A 111 -9.22 -9.06 14.39
CA ARG A 111 -8.49 -8.63 13.21
C ARG A 111 -7.10 -8.15 13.59
N ASN A 112 -6.08 -8.68 12.94
CA ASN A 112 -4.68 -8.31 13.13
C ASN A 112 -4.00 -7.79 11.87
N HIS A 113 -4.78 -7.45 10.83
CA HIS A 113 -4.25 -7.00 9.54
C HIS A 113 -5.10 -5.90 8.90
N GLU A 114 -4.51 -5.21 7.93
CA GLU A 114 -5.17 -4.35 6.96
C GLU A 114 -4.67 -4.70 5.55
N ASP A 115 -5.47 -4.36 4.55
CA ASP A 115 -5.11 -4.51 3.14
C ASP A 115 -4.33 -3.27 2.67
N ILE A 116 -3.43 -3.49 1.73
CA ILE A 116 -2.76 -2.43 0.97
C ILE A 116 -2.99 -2.75 -0.49
N VAL A 117 -3.77 -1.91 -1.16
CA VAL A 117 -4.21 -2.14 -2.54
C VAL A 117 -3.30 -1.40 -3.49
N VAL A 118 -2.73 -2.10 -4.46
CA VAL A 118 -1.76 -1.55 -5.41
C VAL A 118 -2.38 -1.42 -6.79
N PHE A 119 -2.30 -0.21 -7.34
CA PHE A 119 -2.78 0.14 -8.66
C PHE A 119 -1.66 0.74 -9.50
N TYR A 120 -1.62 0.44 -10.78
CA TYR A 120 -0.79 1.12 -11.76
C TYR A 120 -1.29 0.86 -13.19
N ARG A 121 -0.94 1.76 -14.10
CA ARG A 121 -1.24 1.63 -15.54
C ARG A 121 -0.22 0.75 -16.22
N ASN A 122 1.03 1.17 -16.21
CA ASN A 122 2.19 0.43 -16.70
C ASN A 122 3.04 -0.04 -15.52
N LEU A 123 3.94 -0.97 -15.74
CA LEU A 123 4.83 -1.48 -14.70
C LEU A 123 5.60 -0.32 -14.05
N PRO A 124 5.43 -0.09 -12.74
CA PRO A 124 6.08 1.01 -12.04
C PRO A 124 7.51 0.68 -11.66
N THR A 125 8.21 1.65 -11.06
CA THR A 125 9.42 1.37 -10.28
C THR A 125 9.08 0.29 -9.26
N TYR A 126 9.92 -0.74 -9.22
CA TYR A 126 9.81 -1.82 -8.24
C TYR A 126 11.19 -2.23 -7.75
N ASN A 127 11.52 -1.84 -6.54
CA ASN A 127 12.77 -2.17 -5.87
C ASN A 127 12.46 -3.23 -4.79
N PRO A 128 12.66 -4.53 -5.07
CA PRO A 128 12.33 -5.58 -4.11
C PRO A 128 13.17 -5.42 -2.84
N GLN A 129 12.51 -5.26 -1.70
CA GLN A 129 13.16 -5.15 -0.40
C GLN A 129 13.57 -6.55 0.05
N MET A 130 14.75 -6.99 -0.42
CA MET A 130 15.28 -8.32 -0.16
C MET A 130 15.52 -8.56 1.32
N THR A 131 15.26 -9.77 1.79
CA THR A 131 15.62 -10.23 3.13
C THR A 131 16.62 -11.36 3.04
N TYR A 132 17.34 -11.61 4.14
CA TYR A 132 18.32 -12.69 4.21
C TYR A 132 17.85 -13.80 5.15
N GLY A 133 18.02 -15.03 4.74
CA GLY A 133 17.58 -16.19 5.51
C GLY A 133 18.45 -17.42 5.25
N VAL A 134 17.95 -18.57 5.68
CA VAL A 134 18.60 -19.84 5.38
C VAL A 134 18.65 -20.02 3.85
N PRO A 135 19.80 -20.44 3.27
CA PRO A 135 19.92 -20.68 1.84
C PRO A 135 18.78 -21.56 1.29
N ASN A 136 18.33 -21.23 0.09
CA ASN A 136 17.27 -22.00 -0.58
C ASN A 136 17.69 -23.46 -0.74
N HIS A 137 16.77 -24.38 -0.54
CA HIS A 137 17.01 -25.78 -0.84
C HIS A 137 17.32 -25.95 -2.34
N LYS A 138 18.26 -26.86 -2.66
CA LYS A 138 18.50 -27.35 -4.01
C LYS A 138 17.24 -28.07 -4.53
N LYS A 139 16.30 -27.31 -5.07
CA LYS A 139 15.36 -27.89 -6.02
C LYS A 139 15.91 -27.48 -7.38
N GLY A 140 16.60 -28.40 -8.02
CA GLY A 140 16.91 -28.26 -9.44
C GLY A 140 15.65 -27.85 -10.17
N GLY A 141 15.77 -27.05 -11.21
CA GLY A 141 14.68 -26.73 -12.14
C GLY A 141 14.21 -28.02 -12.79
N GLY A 142 13.78 -28.96 -11.97
CA GLY A 142 13.38 -30.28 -12.39
C GLY A 142 11.92 -30.24 -12.77
N ASN A 143 11.63 -30.71 -13.91
CA ASN A 143 10.45 -31.43 -14.39
C ASN A 143 9.26 -31.44 -13.39
N HIS A 144 8.73 -30.27 -13.09
CA HIS A 144 7.51 -30.16 -12.31
C HIS A 144 6.32 -30.40 -13.24
N LYS A 145 6.05 -31.69 -13.56
CA LYS A 145 4.92 -32.10 -14.42
C LYS A 145 3.59 -31.42 -14.04
N PHE A 146 3.37 -31.14 -12.75
CA PHE A 146 2.19 -30.41 -12.27
C PHE A 146 2.26 -28.90 -12.57
N THR A 147 3.41 -28.26 -12.38
CA THR A 147 3.57 -26.82 -12.62
C THR A 147 3.43 -26.49 -14.10
N GLN A 148 3.95 -27.37 -15.00
CA GLN A 148 3.83 -27.19 -16.44
C GLN A 148 2.38 -27.30 -16.95
N ARG A 149 1.48 -28.00 -16.25
CA ARG A 149 0.05 -28.07 -16.60
C ARG A 149 -0.66 -26.73 -16.37
N CYS A 150 -0.24 -25.97 -15.36
CA CYS A 150 -0.88 -24.69 -15.01
C CYS A 150 -0.20 -23.49 -15.68
N TYR A 151 1.12 -23.53 -15.83
CA TYR A 151 1.92 -22.36 -16.27
C TYR A 151 2.59 -22.55 -17.65
N GLY A 152 2.31 -23.65 -18.33
CA GLY A 152 2.94 -23.98 -19.63
C GLY A 152 4.39 -24.44 -19.50
N LYS A 153 5.09 -24.53 -20.64
CA LYS A 153 6.50 -24.96 -20.67
C LYS A 153 7.38 -23.88 -20.07
N MET A 154 8.01 -24.18 -18.94
CA MET A 154 9.06 -23.35 -18.35
C MET A 154 10.41 -23.71 -18.95
N LYS A 155 11.26 -22.69 -19.17
CA LYS A 155 12.66 -22.92 -19.54
C LYS A 155 13.41 -23.46 -18.34
N ASP A 156 14.24 -24.47 -18.56
CA ASP A 156 15.17 -24.95 -17.53
C ASP A 156 16.18 -23.84 -17.22
N THR A 157 16.16 -23.37 -15.99
CA THR A 157 17.14 -22.40 -15.50
C THR A 157 18.00 -23.04 -14.44
N PRO A 158 19.34 -22.76 -14.41
CA PRO A 158 20.21 -23.30 -13.38
C PRO A 158 19.74 -22.80 -12.01
N THR A 159 19.72 -23.71 -11.03
CA THR A 159 19.38 -23.37 -9.65
C THR A 159 20.53 -22.60 -9.03
N ILE A 160 20.33 -21.35 -8.70
CA ILE A 160 21.27 -20.54 -7.91
C ILE A 160 20.88 -20.69 -6.44
N ILE A 161 21.83 -21.14 -5.61
CA ILE A 161 21.64 -21.18 -4.16
C ILE A 161 22.00 -19.81 -3.61
N THR A 162 21.05 -19.15 -3.01
CA THR A 162 21.24 -17.85 -2.37
C THR A 162 20.53 -17.81 -1.02
N ASN A 163 21.05 -17.00 -0.09
CA ASN A 163 20.39 -16.66 1.17
C ASN A 163 19.45 -15.46 1.03
N GLU A 164 19.41 -14.80 -0.12
CA GLU A 164 18.49 -13.72 -0.42
C GLU A 164 17.08 -14.26 -0.67
N LYS A 165 16.11 -13.56 -0.12
CA LYS A 165 14.67 -13.87 -0.26
C LYS A 165 13.94 -12.66 -0.80
N TYR A 166 13.19 -12.87 -1.86
CA TYR A 166 12.25 -11.87 -2.33
C TYR A 166 11.18 -11.58 -1.28
N PRO A 167 10.67 -10.34 -1.22
CA PRO A 167 9.58 -10.00 -0.33
C PRO A 167 8.32 -10.81 -0.65
N ILE A 168 7.51 -11.06 0.38
CA ILE A 168 6.23 -11.75 0.27
C ILE A 168 5.09 -10.75 0.46
N SER A 169 3.88 -11.12 0.06
CA SER A 169 2.70 -10.25 0.11
C SER A 169 2.17 -9.95 1.51
N VAL A 170 2.64 -10.66 2.54
CA VAL A 170 2.28 -10.40 3.94
C VAL A 170 3.44 -9.69 4.62
N LEU A 171 3.24 -8.42 4.95
CA LEU A 171 4.21 -7.53 5.56
C LEU A 171 3.98 -7.48 7.08
N ASP A 172 4.93 -7.91 7.87
CA ASP A 172 4.82 -7.94 9.34
C ASP A 172 5.53 -6.71 9.93
N PHE A 173 4.75 -5.67 10.27
CA PHE A 173 5.24 -4.45 10.91
C PHE A 173 4.41 -4.14 12.15
N ASN A 174 5.07 -3.96 13.27
CA ASN A 174 4.41 -3.53 14.50
C ASN A 174 3.86 -2.11 14.36
N ARG A 175 2.78 -1.82 15.08
CA ARG A 175 2.32 -0.45 15.26
C ARG A 175 3.33 0.34 16.09
N GLU A 176 3.36 1.66 15.87
CA GLU A 176 4.12 2.55 16.74
C GLU A 176 3.65 2.44 18.18
N LYS A 177 4.59 2.53 19.13
CA LYS A 177 4.28 2.54 20.57
C LYS A 177 3.68 3.88 20.97
N GLU A 178 4.20 4.96 20.43
CA GLU A 178 3.72 6.31 20.61
C GLU A 178 3.00 6.77 19.35
N CYS A 179 1.71 7.05 19.46
CA CYS A 179 0.89 7.47 18.33
C CYS A 179 0.35 8.87 18.58
N TYR A 180 0.57 9.75 17.62
CA TYR A 180 -0.01 11.10 17.58
C TYR A 180 -1.43 11.11 17.01
N HIS A 181 -1.80 10.04 16.30
CA HIS A 181 -3.14 9.85 15.76
C HIS A 181 -3.61 8.39 15.96
N PRO A 182 -4.89 8.14 16.30
CA PRO A 182 -5.39 6.80 16.61
C PRO A 182 -5.26 5.78 15.48
N THR A 183 -5.26 6.24 14.22
CA THR A 183 -5.12 5.40 13.02
C THR A 183 -3.74 5.49 12.37
N GLN A 184 -2.75 6.07 13.05
CA GLN A 184 -1.40 6.26 12.52
C GLN A 184 -0.81 4.95 12.00
N LYS A 185 -0.27 4.99 10.79
CA LYS A 185 0.47 3.88 10.18
C LYS A 185 1.92 3.85 10.69
N PRO A 186 2.56 2.68 10.79
CA PRO A 186 3.97 2.59 11.17
C PRO A 186 4.88 3.26 10.14
N VAL A 187 5.83 4.07 10.62
CA VAL A 187 6.82 4.73 9.76
C VAL A 187 7.61 3.71 8.93
N GLU A 188 8.03 2.60 9.54
CA GLU A 188 8.81 1.57 8.85
C GLU A 188 8.02 0.84 7.75
N LEU A 189 6.70 0.68 7.91
CA LEU A 189 5.85 0.16 6.85
C LEU A 189 5.77 1.12 5.66
N ILE A 190 5.51 2.42 5.93
CA ILE A 190 5.46 3.42 4.86
C ILE A 190 6.83 3.54 4.18
N ARG A 191 7.92 3.53 4.94
CA ARG A 191 9.29 3.54 4.41
C ARG A 191 9.57 2.34 3.49
N TRP A 192 9.10 1.15 3.87
CA TRP A 192 9.19 -0.04 3.02
C TRP A 192 8.43 0.15 1.70
N LEU A 193 7.23 0.75 1.75
CA LEU A 193 6.42 1.04 0.55
C LEU A 193 7.10 2.10 -0.33
N VAL A 194 7.58 3.20 0.26
CA VAL A 194 8.33 4.26 -0.46
C VAL A 194 9.53 3.64 -1.18
N ARG A 195 10.39 2.92 -0.47
CA ARG A 195 11.58 2.28 -1.06
C ARG A 195 11.24 1.26 -2.14
N THR A 196 10.08 0.60 -2.04
CA THR A 196 9.65 -0.40 -3.02
C THR A 196 9.20 0.25 -4.33
N TYR A 197 8.48 1.36 -4.26
CA TYR A 197 7.80 1.93 -5.42
C TYR A 197 8.40 3.26 -5.92
N THR A 198 9.50 3.73 -5.32
CA THR A 198 10.18 4.95 -5.74
C THR A 198 11.70 4.80 -5.74
N ASN A 199 12.37 5.71 -6.43
CA ASN A 199 13.80 5.94 -6.33
C ASN A 199 14.06 7.24 -5.56
N GLU A 200 15.31 7.49 -5.20
CA GLU A 200 15.72 8.75 -4.60
C GLU A 200 15.41 9.93 -5.54
N GLY A 201 14.80 10.98 -5.01
CA GLY A 201 14.38 12.16 -5.76
C GLY A 201 13.00 12.07 -6.40
N ASP A 202 12.33 10.90 -6.36
CA ASP A 202 10.96 10.75 -6.85
C ASP A 202 9.95 11.48 -5.94
N LEU A 203 8.88 12.00 -6.53
CA LEU A 203 7.82 12.71 -5.81
C LEU A 203 6.74 11.75 -5.32
N VAL A 204 6.49 11.81 -4.00
CA VAL A 204 5.43 11.04 -3.33
C VAL A 204 4.29 11.97 -2.91
N LEU A 205 3.07 11.59 -3.24
CA LEU A 205 1.85 12.29 -2.81
C LEU A 205 1.13 11.48 -1.74
N ASP A 206 0.79 12.14 -0.63
CA ASP A 206 -0.18 11.67 0.36
C ASP A 206 -1.26 12.74 0.52
N ASN A 207 -2.47 12.47 0.03
CA ASN A 207 -3.57 13.44 0.06
C ASN A 207 -4.45 13.33 1.32
N CYS A 208 -4.12 12.42 2.26
CA CYS A 208 -4.80 12.26 3.55
C CYS A 208 -3.79 11.96 4.65
N MET A 209 -2.75 12.77 4.76
CA MET A 209 -1.52 12.47 5.49
C MET A 209 -1.66 12.26 7.00
N GLY A 210 -2.77 12.65 7.61
CA GLY A 210 -3.04 12.48 9.05
C GLY A 210 -1.93 13.05 9.92
N SER A 211 -1.17 12.18 10.61
CA SER A 211 -0.03 12.54 11.45
C SER A 211 1.28 12.80 10.70
N GLY A 212 1.29 12.76 9.36
CA GLY A 212 2.48 13.02 8.56
C GLY A 212 3.45 11.84 8.43
N THR A 213 2.98 10.62 8.66
CA THR A 213 3.83 9.42 8.61
C THR A 213 4.55 9.27 7.28
N THR A 214 3.86 9.55 6.17
CA THR A 214 4.42 9.46 4.82
C THR A 214 5.56 10.47 4.63
N ALA A 215 5.38 11.71 5.07
CA ALA A 215 6.44 12.73 5.02
C ALA A 215 7.67 12.30 5.83
N VAL A 216 7.47 11.81 7.06
CA VAL A 216 8.57 11.29 7.90
C VAL A 216 9.30 10.12 7.24
N ALA A 217 8.58 9.23 6.56
CA ALA A 217 9.17 8.09 5.88
C ALA A 217 9.97 8.48 4.63
N CYS A 218 9.58 9.54 3.93
CA CYS A 218 10.31 10.05 2.76
C CYS A 218 11.62 10.76 3.14
N ILE A 219 11.69 11.40 4.32
CA ILE A 219 12.90 12.10 4.80
C ILE A 219 13.98 11.12 5.31
N LYS A 220 13.58 9.93 5.77
CA LYS A 220 14.46 8.91 6.34
C LYS A 220 14.95 7.89 5.31
#